data_42770fd140f8cd9f834ba0d2aee112ef
#
_entry.id   42770fd140f8cd9f834ba0d2aee112ef
#
_cell.length_a   1.000
_cell.length_b   1.000
_cell.length_c   1.000
_cell.angle_alpha   90.00
_cell.angle_beta   90.00
_cell.angle_gamma   90.00
#
_symmetry.space_group_name_H-M   'P 1'
#
loop_
_entity.id
_entity.type
_entity.pdbx_description
1 polymer ?
#
loop_
_entity_poly.entity_id
_entity_poly.type
_entity_poly.pdbx_seq_one_letter_code
_entity_poly.pdbx_strand_id
1 'polypeptide(L)'
;MAYMDKDYCKAHEDEFKHEIEKLRSDSYYCEVAYKDFKGRVSILQNLCLSIRRLGIEVNGYDYEDAYKGWAIIPRATKKQIAELHMRYRDNLSIEWCECDYDSYEKCLEYVNKRRVNRITKYEELIKKGNS
;
A
#
# COMPACT_ATOMS: atom_id res chain seq x y z
N MET A 1 18.17 5.18 -7.83
CA MET A 1 18.29 6.52 -7.22
C MET A 1 19.76 6.87 -7.08
N ALA A 2 20.15 7.98 -7.68
CA ALA A 2 21.56 8.36 -7.80
C ALA A 2 22.25 8.64 -6.46
N TYR A 3 21.50 9.03 -5.46
CA TYR A 3 22.03 9.33 -4.12
C TYR A 3 22.08 8.12 -3.17
N MET A 4 21.57 6.98 -3.59
CA MET A 4 21.71 5.74 -2.82
C MET A 4 23.00 5.03 -3.21
N ASP A 5 24.13 5.63 -2.81
CA ASP A 5 25.45 5.05 -3.04
C ASP A 5 25.77 3.91 -2.07
N LYS A 6 26.95 3.32 -2.22
CA LYS A 6 27.39 2.21 -1.41
C LYS A 6 27.42 2.53 0.09
N ASP A 7 27.89 3.72 0.46
CA ASP A 7 28.00 4.13 1.86
C ASP A 7 26.63 4.31 2.50
N TYR A 8 25.69 4.92 1.79
CA TYR A 8 24.31 5.04 2.24
C TYR A 8 23.67 3.67 2.44
N CYS A 9 23.81 2.77 1.47
CA CYS A 9 23.24 1.43 1.53
C CYS A 9 23.82 0.62 2.70
N LYS A 10 25.10 0.74 2.95
CA LYS A 10 25.75 0.07 4.08
C LYS A 10 25.27 0.61 5.42
N ALA A 11 25.11 1.93 5.54
CA ALA A 11 24.64 2.58 6.76
C ALA A 11 23.19 2.21 7.10
N HIS A 12 22.36 1.90 6.10
CA HIS A 12 20.94 1.60 6.24
C HIS A 12 20.60 0.11 6.05
N GLU A 13 21.60 -0.77 6.08
CA GLU A 13 21.40 -2.20 5.85
C GLU A 13 20.36 -2.80 6.81
N ASP A 14 20.43 -2.47 8.10
CA ASP A 14 19.50 -3.00 9.09
C ASP A 14 18.07 -2.54 8.84
N GLU A 15 17.89 -1.31 8.39
CA GLU A 15 16.59 -0.79 7.99
C GLU A 15 16.02 -1.57 6.81
N PHE A 16 16.85 -1.86 5.80
CA PHE A 16 16.43 -2.63 4.64
C PHE A 16 16.05 -4.06 5.02
N LYS A 17 16.83 -4.71 5.89
CA LYS A 17 16.51 -6.04 6.40
C LYS A 17 15.17 -6.07 7.14
N HIS A 18 14.92 -5.05 7.97
CA HIS A 18 13.67 -4.91 8.70
C HIS A 18 12.48 -4.75 7.76
N GLU A 19 12.61 -3.94 6.72
CA GLU A 19 11.57 -3.77 5.71
C GLU A 19 11.30 -5.08 4.95
N ILE A 20 12.33 -5.84 4.63
CA ILE A 20 12.17 -7.16 4.00
C ILE A 20 11.39 -8.12 4.91
N GLU A 21 11.70 -8.15 6.20
CA GLU A 21 10.97 -8.99 7.17
C GLU A 21 9.49 -8.64 7.22
N LYS A 22 9.17 -7.35 7.26
CA LYS A 22 7.78 -6.88 7.22
C LYS A 22 7.07 -7.34 5.95
N LEU A 23 7.74 -7.23 4.81
CA LEU A 23 7.16 -7.59 3.52
C LEU A 23 6.99 -9.11 3.35
N ARG A 24 7.81 -9.92 4.02
CA ARG A 24 7.69 -11.39 3.99
C ARG A 24 6.58 -11.93 4.89
N SER A 25 6.12 -11.17 5.87
CA SER A 25 4.97 -11.55 6.68
C SER A 25 3.68 -11.46 5.86
N ASP A 26 2.55 -11.92 6.38
CA ASP A 26 1.24 -11.71 5.73
C ASP A 26 0.85 -10.24 5.89
N SER A 27 1.49 -9.40 5.11
CA SER A 27 1.41 -7.96 5.20
C SER A 27 1.49 -7.36 3.80
N TYR A 28 0.42 -6.71 3.38
CA TYR A 28 0.28 -6.15 2.05
C TYR A 28 -0.01 -4.65 2.14
N TYR A 29 0.67 -3.88 1.29
CA TYR A 29 0.34 -2.48 1.06
C TYR A 29 -0.83 -2.41 0.08
N CYS A 30 -1.79 -1.54 0.37
CA CYS A 30 -2.88 -1.27 -0.57
C CYS A 30 -3.44 0.14 -0.39
N GLU A 31 -4.22 0.57 -1.35
CA GLU A 31 -4.88 1.88 -1.35
C GLU A 31 -6.35 1.68 -1.73
N VAL A 32 -7.21 2.47 -1.11
CA VAL A 32 -8.63 2.54 -1.47
C VAL A 32 -8.90 3.97 -1.93
N ALA A 33 -9.23 4.13 -3.20
CA ALA A 33 -9.47 5.43 -3.77
C ALA A 33 -10.94 5.86 -3.64
N TYR A 34 -11.14 7.15 -3.42
CA TYR A 34 -12.44 7.76 -3.53
C TYR A 34 -12.50 8.51 -4.87
N LYS A 35 -13.43 8.13 -5.72
CA LYS A 35 -13.62 8.78 -7.02
C LYS A 35 -14.28 10.13 -6.81
N ASP A 36 -13.71 11.16 -7.43
CA ASP A 36 -14.33 12.47 -7.51
C ASP A 36 -14.72 13.07 -6.15
N PHE A 37 -13.76 13.11 -5.22
CA PHE A 37 -14.00 13.69 -3.89
C PHE A 37 -14.12 15.22 -3.92
N LYS A 38 -13.88 15.87 -5.05
CA LYS A 38 -14.09 17.31 -5.31
C LYS A 38 -13.33 18.22 -4.35
N GLY A 39 -12.11 17.82 -3.97
CA GLY A 39 -11.29 18.56 -3.03
C GLY A 39 -11.80 18.58 -1.59
N ARG A 40 -12.83 17.81 -1.29
CA ARG A 40 -13.40 17.70 0.07
C ARG A 40 -12.60 16.70 0.91
N VAL A 41 -11.56 17.20 1.55
CA VAL A 41 -10.67 16.38 2.39
C VAL A 41 -11.43 15.58 3.45
N SER A 42 -12.53 16.12 3.97
CA SER A 42 -13.38 15.42 4.94
C SER A 42 -13.90 14.07 4.43
N ILE A 43 -14.12 13.94 3.12
CA ILE A 43 -14.52 12.68 2.49
C ILE A 43 -13.42 11.63 2.65
N LEU A 44 -12.17 12.01 2.40
CA LEU A 44 -11.01 11.12 2.55
C LEU A 44 -10.76 10.77 4.01
N GLN A 45 -10.94 11.73 4.92
CA GLN A 45 -10.84 11.50 6.36
C GLN A 45 -11.90 10.51 6.82
N ASN A 46 -13.13 10.64 6.36
CA ASN A 46 -14.23 9.72 6.68
C ASN A 46 -13.97 8.32 6.11
N LEU A 47 -13.39 8.23 4.93
CA LEU A 47 -12.97 6.96 4.35
C LEU A 47 -11.95 6.26 5.26
N CYS A 48 -10.94 6.99 5.71
CA CYS A 48 -9.95 6.47 6.63
C CYS A 48 -10.58 5.96 7.94
N LEU A 49 -11.49 6.73 8.52
CA LEU A 49 -12.19 6.33 9.74
C LEU A 49 -13.04 5.07 9.52
N SER A 50 -13.72 4.99 8.39
CA SER A 50 -14.54 3.83 8.03
C SER A 50 -13.69 2.56 7.94
N ILE A 51 -12.51 2.66 7.33
CA ILE A 51 -11.58 1.54 7.20
C ILE A 51 -10.99 1.16 8.57
N ARG A 52 -10.63 2.14 9.39
CA ARG A 52 -10.11 1.89 10.75
C ARG A 52 -11.12 1.18 11.64
N ARG A 53 -12.41 1.43 11.45
CA ARG A 53 -13.48 0.75 12.19
C ARG A 53 -13.55 -0.75 11.88
N LEU A 54 -12.98 -1.18 10.77
CA LEU A 54 -12.85 -2.59 10.43
C LEU A 54 -11.64 -3.26 11.11
N GLY A 55 -10.89 -2.51 11.92
CA GLY A 55 -9.67 -3.00 12.55
C GLY A 55 -8.45 -2.99 11.63
N ILE A 56 -8.49 -2.22 10.55
CA ILE A 56 -7.41 -2.14 9.57
C ILE A 56 -6.59 -0.87 9.81
N GLU A 57 -5.27 -1.00 9.80
CA GLU A 57 -4.35 0.12 9.97
C GLU A 57 -4.41 1.04 8.75
N VAL A 58 -4.59 2.34 8.97
CA VAL A 58 -4.58 3.35 7.92
C VAL A 58 -3.60 4.45 8.30
N ASN A 59 -2.67 4.76 7.40
CA ASN A 59 -1.67 5.81 7.59
C ASN A 59 -2.17 7.21 7.18
N GLY A 60 -3.45 7.34 6.98
CA GLY A 60 -4.03 8.59 6.52
C GLY A 60 -4.40 8.52 5.06
N TYR A 61 -4.43 9.68 4.41
CA TYR A 61 -4.84 9.81 3.02
C TYR A 61 -3.84 10.64 2.24
N ASP A 62 -3.94 10.56 0.92
CA ASP A 62 -3.21 11.41 0.00
C ASP A 62 -4.12 11.73 -1.19
N TYR A 63 -3.74 12.70 -2.01
CA TYR A 63 -4.49 13.04 -3.21
C TYR A 63 -3.56 13.66 -4.25
N GLU A 64 -3.91 13.47 -5.51
CA GLU A 64 -3.17 14.00 -6.66
C GLU A 64 -3.74 15.35 -7.11
N ASP A 65 -5.09 15.45 -7.11
CA ASP A 65 -5.83 16.64 -7.53
C ASP A 65 -7.15 16.70 -6.78
N ALA A 66 -8.05 17.58 -7.19
CA ALA A 66 -9.35 17.75 -6.54
C ALA A 66 -10.31 16.57 -6.74
N TYR A 67 -9.95 15.60 -7.59
CA TYR A 67 -10.83 14.50 -7.95
C TYR A 67 -10.32 13.13 -7.53
N LYS A 68 -9.01 12.98 -7.42
CA LYS A 68 -8.39 11.69 -7.15
C LYS A 68 -7.68 11.68 -5.80
N GLY A 69 -8.30 11.02 -4.84
CA GLY A 69 -7.75 10.85 -3.49
C GLY A 69 -7.91 9.41 -3.03
N TRP A 70 -7.09 9.01 -2.04
CA TRP A 70 -7.09 7.64 -1.55
C TRP A 70 -6.66 7.55 -0.10
N ALA A 71 -7.13 6.49 0.57
CA ALA A 71 -6.65 6.08 1.89
C ALA A 71 -5.43 5.17 1.72
N ILE A 72 -4.42 5.37 2.55
CA ILE A 72 -3.17 4.61 2.51
C ILE A 72 -3.20 3.54 3.60
N ILE A 73 -3.11 2.29 3.18
CA ILE A 73 -3.12 1.13 4.06
C ILE A 73 -1.74 0.47 3.98
N PRO A 74 -0.86 0.70 4.97
CA PRO A 74 0.53 0.23 4.90
C PRO A 74 0.65 -1.28 5.07
N ARG A 75 -0.24 -1.86 5.84
CA ARG A 75 -0.21 -3.29 6.16
C ARG A 75 -1.62 -3.83 6.30
N ALA A 76 -1.97 -4.74 5.42
CA ALA A 76 -3.23 -5.47 5.51
C ALA A 76 -2.96 -6.96 5.35
N THR A 77 -3.63 -7.78 6.11
CA THR A 77 -3.63 -9.23 5.92
C THR A 77 -4.51 -9.60 4.73
N LYS A 78 -4.36 -10.81 4.22
CA LYS A 78 -5.22 -11.32 3.15
C LYS A 78 -6.69 -11.23 3.53
N LYS A 79 -7.02 -11.55 4.80
CA LYS A 79 -8.38 -11.46 5.32
C LYS A 79 -8.90 -10.04 5.28
N GLN A 80 -8.09 -9.07 5.70
CA GLN A 80 -8.46 -7.65 5.68
C GLN A 80 -8.65 -7.14 4.25
N ILE A 81 -7.81 -7.55 3.31
CA ILE A 81 -7.98 -7.22 1.89
C ILE A 81 -9.31 -7.77 1.37
N ALA A 82 -9.65 -9.00 1.75
CA ALA A 82 -10.94 -9.59 1.39
C ALA A 82 -12.12 -8.78 1.97
N GLU A 83 -12.03 -8.35 3.22
CA GLU A 83 -13.04 -7.51 3.86
C GLU A 83 -13.22 -6.19 3.12
N LEU A 84 -12.12 -5.52 2.75
CA LEU A 84 -12.17 -4.27 1.99
C LEU A 84 -12.80 -4.48 0.61
N HIS A 85 -12.40 -5.54 -0.09
CA HIS A 85 -12.94 -5.87 -1.40
C HIS A 85 -14.46 -6.11 -1.32
N MET A 86 -14.92 -6.88 -0.37
CA MET A 86 -16.34 -7.16 -0.18
C MET A 86 -17.14 -5.91 0.17
N ARG A 87 -16.57 -5.03 0.98
CA ARG A 87 -17.25 -3.82 1.44
C ARG A 87 -17.39 -2.77 0.34
N TYR A 88 -16.38 -2.61 -0.50
CA TYR A 88 -16.31 -1.48 -1.43
C TYR A 88 -16.50 -1.84 -2.91
N ARG A 89 -16.55 -3.12 -3.26
CA ARG A 89 -16.62 -3.56 -4.66
C ARG A 89 -17.81 -2.98 -5.44
N ASP A 90 -18.93 -2.77 -4.78
CA ASP A 90 -20.17 -2.28 -5.41
C ASP A 90 -20.42 -0.79 -5.14
N ASN A 91 -19.48 -0.10 -4.52
CA ASN A 91 -19.60 1.31 -4.20
C ASN A 91 -19.09 2.15 -5.38
N LEU A 92 -19.98 2.90 -6.02
CA LEU A 92 -19.65 3.70 -7.20
C LEU A 92 -18.66 4.83 -6.90
N SER A 93 -18.59 5.27 -5.65
CA SER A 93 -17.71 6.37 -5.23
C SER A 93 -16.34 5.89 -4.77
N ILE A 94 -16.15 4.60 -4.62
CA ILE A 94 -14.92 4.01 -4.08
C ILE A 94 -14.42 2.96 -5.04
N GLU A 95 -13.11 2.97 -5.30
CA GLU A 95 -12.49 1.94 -6.10
C GLU A 95 -11.23 1.41 -5.45
N TRP A 96 -10.86 0.23 -5.85
CA TRP A 96 -9.69 -0.47 -5.39
C TRP A 96 -8.48 0.02 -6.18
N CYS A 97 -7.85 1.09 -5.72
CA CYS A 97 -6.86 1.86 -6.47
C CYS A 97 -5.64 1.05 -6.93
N GLU A 98 -5.10 0.23 -6.04
CA GLU A 98 -3.97 -0.66 -6.35
C GLU A 98 -4.39 -1.87 -7.18
N CYS A 99 -5.66 -2.19 -7.14
CA CYS A 99 -6.22 -3.41 -7.67
C CYS A 99 -7.52 -3.10 -8.40
N ASP A 100 -7.44 -2.35 -9.48
CA ASP A 100 -8.59 -2.09 -10.33
C ASP A 100 -8.91 -3.35 -11.15
N TYR A 101 -9.16 -4.44 -10.44
CA TYR A 101 -9.47 -5.74 -11.00
C TYR A 101 -10.86 -6.18 -10.59
N ASP A 102 -11.44 -7.01 -11.42
CA ASP A 102 -12.81 -7.49 -11.25
C ASP A 102 -12.96 -8.63 -10.23
N SER A 103 -11.85 -9.13 -9.68
CA SER A 103 -11.91 -10.21 -8.68
C SER A 103 -10.89 -10.00 -7.57
N TYR A 104 -11.22 -10.55 -6.39
CA TYR A 104 -10.33 -10.54 -5.23
C TYR A 104 -9.01 -11.26 -5.53
N GLU A 105 -9.06 -12.37 -6.23
CA GLU A 105 -7.89 -13.18 -6.58
C GLU A 105 -6.88 -12.38 -7.41
N LYS A 106 -7.36 -11.67 -8.42
CA LYS A 106 -6.51 -10.83 -9.28
C LYS A 106 -5.92 -9.67 -8.49
N CYS A 107 -6.71 -9.07 -7.62
CA CYS A 107 -6.27 -8.00 -6.73
C CYS A 107 -5.13 -8.48 -5.84
N LEU A 108 -5.31 -9.62 -5.18
CA LEU A 108 -4.30 -10.20 -4.29
C LEU A 108 -3.03 -10.58 -5.05
N GLU A 109 -3.15 -11.12 -6.25
CA GLU A 109 -2.02 -11.46 -7.11
C GLU A 109 -1.18 -10.21 -7.45
N TYR A 110 -1.83 -9.12 -7.82
CA TYR A 110 -1.16 -7.86 -8.11
C TYR A 110 -0.41 -7.31 -6.89
N VAL A 111 -1.06 -7.26 -5.75
CA VAL A 111 -0.46 -6.77 -4.50
C VAL A 111 0.73 -7.64 -4.09
N ASN A 112 0.61 -8.94 -4.24
CA ASN A 112 1.68 -9.89 -3.94
C ASN A 112 2.89 -9.71 -4.87
N LYS A 113 2.66 -9.52 -6.16
CA LYS A 113 3.72 -9.24 -7.14
C LYS A 113 4.48 -7.96 -6.77
N ARG A 114 3.76 -6.92 -6.39
CA ARG A 114 4.35 -5.65 -5.98
C ARG A 114 5.20 -5.81 -4.73
N ARG A 115 4.75 -6.61 -3.78
CA ARG A 115 5.51 -6.95 -2.57
C ARG A 115 6.83 -7.64 -2.91
N VAL A 116 6.78 -8.65 -3.77
CA VAL A 116 7.98 -9.39 -4.22
C VAL A 116 8.99 -8.44 -4.88
N ASN A 117 8.52 -7.55 -5.74
CA ASN A 117 9.38 -6.57 -6.40
C ASN A 117 10.07 -5.63 -5.40
N ARG A 118 9.39 -5.22 -4.34
CA ARG A 118 9.96 -4.38 -3.29
C ARG A 118 11.01 -5.12 -2.47
N ILE A 119 10.78 -6.39 -2.15
CA ILE A 119 11.76 -7.25 -1.46
C ILE A 119 13.03 -7.33 -2.30
N THR A 120 12.90 -7.62 -3.58
CA THR A 120 14.03 -7.72 -4.51
C THR A 120 14.83 -6.43 -4.54
N LYS A 121 14.17 -5.29 -4.57
CA LYS A 121 14.83 -3.99 -4.58
C LYS A 121 15.65 -3.76 -3.30
N TYR A 122 15.10 -4.09 -2.13
CA TYR A 122 15.85 -3.96 -0.87
C TYR A 122 17.02 -4.92 -0.82
N GLU A 123 16.87 -6.14 -1.31
CA GLU A 123 17.97 -7.11 -1.39
C GLU A 123 19.12 -6.59 -2.26
N GLU A 124 18.80 -5.95 -3.39
CA GLU A 124 19.78 -5.33 -4.27
C GLU A 124 20.51 -4.17 -3.57
N LEU A 125 19.80 -3.35 -2.78
CA LEU A 125 20.41 -2.26 -2.03
C LEU A 125 21.37 -2.78 -0.96
N ILE A 126 21.00 -3.85 -0.26
CA ILE A 126 21.86 -4.51 0.72
C ILE A 126 23.14 -5.04 0.03
N LYS A 127 22.97 -5.71 -1.09
CA LYS A 127 24.10 -6.23 -1.87
C LYS A 127 25.04 -5.12 -2.33
N LYS A 128 24.48 -4.00 -2.76
CA LYS A 128 25.25 -2.81 -3.19
C LYS A 128 26.10 -2.28 -2.03
N GLY A 129 25.56 -2.22 -0.81
CA GLY A 129 26.30 -1.76 0.37
C GLY A 129 27.45 -2.69 0.78
N ASN A 130 27.39 -3.95 0.41
CA ASN A 130 28.37 -4.96 0.76
C ASN A 130 29.31 -5.37 -0.39
N SER A 131 29.22 -4.69 -1.49
CA SER A 131 30.07 -4.98 -2.66
C SER A 131 31.40 -4.24 -2.65
#